data_3d24c4213a5d83e78aad71c438e3c488
#
_entry.id   3d24c4213a5d83e78aad71c438e3c488
#
_cell.length_a   1.000
_cell.length_b   1.000
_cell.length_c   1.000
_cell.angle_alpha   90.00
_cell.angle_beta   90.00
_cell.angle_gamma   90.00
#
_symmetry.space_group_name_H-M   'P 1'
#
loop_
_entity.id
_entity.type
_entity.pdbx_description
1 polymer ?
#
loop_
_entity_poly.entity_id
_entity_poly.type
_entity_poly.pdbx_seq_one_letter_code
_entity_poly.pdbx_strand_id
1 'polypeptide(L)'
;MPSRRDFLKTASVATLSALAAREARLWAGENDEAGKARAGSQSGSQSEQKIVYPKATADTLILLWMAGGMAAPETFDPKRYQPFEEGLPVEKVMSTFPAIDTAVDNIKICAGLENIAQVMDRGTLIRSHVLPDLGHILHSRHQYHWHTGYVPPQTVAAPHIGAWIAKVLGARNAAIPAFIDVGQQLENNGEKEELKAFHTAGFFGSEFGPFALPFPDQAIDAVRPPKGMTPERFQARYQRYKELVKQSPLGQYGSAFQQESMLRSMENAHRLLSSPDAKAFDLSLEPKESFDKYNTGRFGQGCLLARRLTEAGARFIEVTTEYIPFVHWDTHENGHATTVDMKKEVDQPIAQLILDLEARGLLDRT
;
A
#
# COMPACT_ATOMS: atom_id res chain seq x y z
N MET A 1 -43.66 -21.29 16.41
CA MET A 1 -42.87 -20.12 16.07
C MET A 1 -41.43 -20.57 15.93
N PRO A 2 -40.72 -20.25 14.82
CA PRO A 2 -39.33 -20.65 14.67
C PRO A 2 -38.46 -19.98 15.75
N SER A 3 -37.47 -20.70 16.27
CA SER A 3 -36.59 -20.18 17.30
C SER A 3 -35.66 -19.10 16.73
N ARG A 4 -35.16 -18.20 17.61
CA ARG A 4 -34.14 -17.18 17.22
C ARG A 4 -32.93 -17.81 16.51
N ARG A 5 -32.60 -19.03 16.86
CA ARG A 5 -31.48 -19.78 16.29
C ARG A 5 -31.78 -20.25 14.85
N ASP A 6 -33.04 -20.59 14.54
CA ASP A 6 -33.47 -21.01 13.21
C ASP A 6 -33.59 -19.78 12.29
N PHE A 7 -34.02 -18.64 12.80
CA PHE A 7 -34.02 -17.35 12.09
C PHE A 7 -32.60 -16.92 11.69
N LEU A 8 -31.62 -17.01 12.60
CA LEU A 8 -30.24 -16.65 12.32
C LEU A 8 -29.59 -17.59 11.30
N LYS A 9 -29.92 -18.88 11.30
CA LYS A 9 -29.43 -19.82 10.29
C LYS A 9 -30.01 -19.53 8.91
N THR A 10 -31.28 -19.22 8.83
CA THR A 10 -31.97 -18.93 7.57
C THR A 10 -31.52 -17.58 6.99
N ALA A 11 -31.35 -16.56 7.84
CA ALA A 11 -30.84 -15.24 7.44
C ALA A 11 -29.40 -15.31 6.93
N SER A 12 -28.52 -16.09 7.59
CA SER A 12 -27.12 -16.23 7.16
C SER A 12 -26.98 -16.96 5.81
N VAL A 13 -27.79 -17.97 5.54
CA VAL A 13 -27.78 -18.69 4.25
C VAL A 13 -28.31 -17.80 3.12
N ALA A 14 -29.38 -17.03 3.35
CA ALA A 14 -29.92 -16.11 2.35
C ALA A 14 -28.96 -14.96 2.02
N THR A 15 -28.23 -14.44 3.01
CA THR A 15 -27.25 -13.36 2.82
C THR A 15 -26.01 -13.86 2.07
N LEU A 16 -25.52 -15.05 2.40
CA LEU A 16 -24.39 -15.69 1.71
C LEU A 16 -24.74 -16.04 0.25
N SER A 17 -25.97 -16.51 0.00
CA SER A 17 -26.44 -16.82 -1.35
C SER A 17 -26.59 -15.57 -2.21
N ALA A 18 -27.02 -14.43 -1.62
CA ALA A 18 -27.15 -13.16 -2.33
C ALA A 18 -25.76 -12.54 -2.63
N LEU A 19 -24.79 -12.68 -1.74
CA LEU A 19 -23.41 -12.25 -1.96
C LEU A 19 -22.72 -13.11 -3.03
N ALA A 20 -22.85 -14.42 -2.97
CA ALA A 20 -22.28 -15.34 -3.98
C ALA A 20 -22.89 -15.11 -5.38
N ALA A 21 -24.19 -14.82 -5.47
CA ALA A 21 -24.85 -14.51 -6.74
C ALA A 21 -24.40 -13.14 -7.32
N ARG A 22 -24.00 -12.21 -6.47
CA ARG A 22 -23.49 -10.90 -6.91
C ARG A 22 -22.04 -10.99 -7.40
N GLU A 23 -21.20 -11.79 -6.76
CA GLU A 23 -19.83 -12.04 -7.22
C GLU A 23 -19.79 -12.84 -8.53
N ALA A 24 -20.67 -13.83 -8.71
CA ALA A 24 -20.77 -14.58 -9.96
C ALA A 24 -21.17 -13.70 -11.16
N ARG A 25 -21.92 -12.61 -10.95
CA ARG A 25 -22.26 -11.65 -12.00
C ARG A 25 -21.14 -10.68 -12.38
N LEU A 26 -20.18 -10.46 -11.50
CA LEU A 26 -19.00 -9.63 -11.78
C LEU A 26 -17.93 -10.38 -12.61
N TRP A 27 -17.98 -11.72 -12.64
CA TRP A 27 -17.06 -12.57 -13.40
C TRP A 27 -17.66 -13.18 -14.66
N ALA A 28 -18.99 -13.14 -14.83
CA ALA A 28 -19.68 -13.60 -16.02
C ALA A 28 -20.00 -12.39 -16.94
N GLY A 29 -18.98 -11.72 -17.39
CA GLY A 29 -19.07 -10.79 -18.51
C GLY A 29 -18.92 -11.55 -19.79
N GLU A 30 -19.99 -12.13 -20.30
CA GLU A 30 -20.29 -12.32 -21.72
C GLU A 30 -21.55 -13.19 -21.88
N ASN A 31 -22.48 -12.64 -22.68
CA ASN A 31 -23.71 -13.27 -23.18
C ASN A 31 -24.90 -13.37 -22.19
N ASP A 32 -25.65 -12.28 -22.06
CA ASP A 32 -27.06 -12.39 -21.74
C ASP A 32 -27.93 -11.38 -22.53
N GLU A 33 -28.83 -11.91 -23.35
CA GLU A 33 -29.78 -11.16 -24.18
C GLU A 33 -30.89 -10.46 -23.38
N ALA A 34 -30.87 -10.49 -22.06
CA ALA A 34 -31.92 -9.92 -21.20
C ALA A 34 -31.84 -8.39 -20.99
N GLY A 35 -30.86 -7.71 -21.59
CA GLY A 35 -30.66 -6.24 -21.51
C GLY A 35 -31.48 -5.43 -22.52
N LYS A 36 -32.21 -6.06 -23.44
CA LYS A 36 -32.89 -5.36 -24.57
C LYS A 36 -34.28 -4.77 -24.30
N ALA A 37 -34.79 -4.85 -23.09
CA ALA A 37 -36.19 -4.46 -22.81
C ALA A 37 -36.38 -3.13 -22.07
N ARG A 38 -35.42 -2.18 -22.10
CA ARG A 38 -35.65 -0.79 -21.60
C ARG A 38 -34.79 0.27 -22.30
N ALA A 39 -34.89 0.33 -23.63
CA ALA A 39 -34.39 1.49 -24.36
C ALA A 39 -35.53 2.03 -25.24
N GLY A 40 -36.34 2.89 -24.64
CA GLY A 40 -37.28 3.75 -25.39
C GLY A 40 -36.52 5.00 -25.85
N SER A 41 -36.35 5.12 -27.15
CA SER A 41 -36.19 6.31 -28.00
C SER A 41 -35.40 7.51 -27.46
N GLN A 42 -34.12 7.61 -27.88
CA GLN A 42 -33.59 8.86 -28.44
C GLN A 42 -32.49 8.52 -29.45
N SER A 43 -32.77 8.79 -30.71
CA SER A 43 -31.87 8.65 -31.84
C SER A 43 -30.84 9.79 -31.82
N GLY A 44 -29.64 9.47 -31.40
CA GLY A 44 -28.46 10.28 -31.62
C GLY A 44 -27.32 9.31 -31.83
N SER A 45 -26.77 9.22 -33.04
CA SER A 45 -25.62 8.39 -33.37
C SER A 45 -24.37 8.92 -32.68
N GLN A 46 -24.19 8.55 -31.40
CA GLN A 46 -22.88 8.60 -30.79
C GLN A 46 -22.17 7.28 -31.14
N SER A 47 -21.08 7.38 -31.88
CA SER A 47 -20.19 6.24 -32.10
C SER A 47 -19.79 5.71 -30.72
N GLU A 48 -20.21 4.49 -30.38
CA GLU A 48 -19.72 3.79 -29.20
C GLU A 48 -18.22 3.68 -29.31
N GLN A 49 -17.49 4.54 -28.62
CA GLN A 49 -16.05 4.39 -28.47
C GLN A 49 -15.81 3.09 -27.72
N LYS A 50 -15.34 2.07 -28.44
CA LYS A 50 -14.95 0.80 -27.84
C LYS A 50 -13.87 1.08 -26.79
N ILE A 51 -14.19 0.93 -25.51
CA ILE A 51 -13.23 1.07 -24.43
C ILE A 51 -12.22 -0.05 -24.59
N VAL A 52 -10.97 0.31 -24.92
CA VAL A 52 -9.87 -0.62 -25.00
C VAL A 52 -9.16 -0.61 -23.65
N TYR A 53 -9.27 -1.70 -22.92
CA TYR A 53 -8.52 -1.87 -21.66
C TYR A 53 -7.08 -2.24 -22.00
N PRO A 54 -6.07 -1.59 -21.38
CA PRO A 54 -4.69 -2.00 -21.54
C PRO A 54 -4.48 -3.41 -21.00
N LYS A 55 -3.59 -4.16 -21.65
CA LYS A 55 -3.20 -5.48 -21.14
C LYS A 55 -2.52 -5.32 -19.78
N ALA A 56 -2.98 -6.05 -18.78
CA ALA A 56 -2.32 -6.10 -17.47
C ALA A 56 -0.92 -6.72 -17.61
N THR A 57 0.11 -5.96 -17.25
CA THR A 57 1.52 -6.39 -17.30
C THR A 57 2.16 -6.41 -15.91
N ALA A 58 1.68 -5.57 -15.00
CA ALA A 58 2.24 -5.46 -13.66
C ALA A 58 1.99 -6.73 -12.83
N ASP A 59 3.03 -7.21 -12.18
CA ASP A 59 3.01 -8.31 -11.22
C ASP A 59 3.58 -7.92 -9.85
N THR A 60 4.05 -6.69 -9.72
CA THR A 60 4.48 -6.04 -8.48
C THR A 60 3.86 -4.65 -8.44
N LEU A 61 3.54 -4.17 -7.24
CA LEU A 61 3.09 -2.81 -7.00
C LEU A 61 3.92 -2.20 -5.88
N ILE A 62 4.49 -1.03 -6.14
CA ILE A 62 5.15 -0.20 -5.12
C ILE A 62 4.25 1.00 -4.86
N LEU A 63 3.74 1.12 -3.64
CA LEU A 63 2.98 2.27 -3.18
C LEU A 63 3.91 3.20 -2.42
N LEU A 64 4.09 4.43 -2.94
CA LEU A 64 4.83 5.48 -2.24
C LEU A 64 3.81 6.38 -1.54
N TRP A 65 3.67 6.21 -0.23
CA TRP A 65 2.63 6.87 0.55
C TRP A 65 3.15 8.11 1.26
N MET A 66 2.60 9.26 0.87
CA MET A 66 2.91 10.57 1.49
C MET A 66 1.92 10.84 2.63
N ALA A 67 2.23 10.30 3.81
CA ALA A 67 1.37 10.39 4.99
C ALA A 67 1.17 11.84 5.46
N GLY A 68 0.00 12.15 6.01
CA GLY A 68 -0.32 13.45 6.60
C GLY A 68 -1.07 14.41 5.68
N GLY A 69 -1.15 14.16 4.38
CA GLY A 69 -1.96 14.98 3.45
C GLY A 69 -1.13 15.95 2.60
N MET A 70 -0.33 15.42 1.70
CA MET A 70 0.43 16.22 0.74
C MET A 70 -0.50 17.13 -0.09
N ALA A 71 -0.29 18.44 -0.02
CA ALA A 71 -1.09 19.43 -0.71
C ALA A 71 -0.86 19.39 -2.23
N ALA A 72 -1.87 18.99 -3.01
CA ALA A 72 -1.77 18.93 -4.47
C ALA A 72 -1.37 20.26 -5.12
N PRO A 73 -1.92 21.45 -4.70
CA PRO A 73 -1.54 22.73 -5.28
C PRO A 73 -0.08 23.13 -5.04
N GLU A 74 0.56 22.55 -4.04
CA GLU A 74 1.97 22.81 -3.70
C GLU A 74 2.93 21.75 -4.25
N THR A 75 2.40 20.73 -4.95
CA THR A 75 3.19 19.61 -5.48
C THR A 75 2.86 19.27 -6.93
N PHE A 76 1.89 18.40 -7.20
CA PHE A 76 1.63 17.83 -8.53
C PHE A 76 0.56 18.58 -9.33
N ASP A 77 -0.16 19.54 -8.73
CA ASP A 77 -1.22 20.29 -9.41
C ASP A 77 -1.11 21.80 -9.15
N PRO A 78 -0.03 22.46 -9.63
CA PRO A 78 0.19 23.88 -9.41
C PRO A 78 -0.99 24.70 -9.95
N LYS A 79 -1.46 25.63 -9.12
CA LYS A 79 -2.50 26.62 -9.43
C LYS A 79 -1.86 27.99 -9.71
N ARG A 80 -2.65 29.04 -9.56
CA ARG A 80 -2.12 30.40 -9.70
C ARG A 80 -1.01 30.63 -8.66
N TYR A 81 0.18 30.90 -9.13
CA TYR A 81 1.32 31.21 -8.27
C TYR A 81 1.14 32.53 -7.53
N GLN A 82 1.35 32.48 -6.23
CA GLN A 82 1.42 33.62 -5.34
C GLN A 82 2.68 33.43 -4.48
N PRO A 83 3.70 34.31 -4.60
CA PRO A 83 4.87 34.23 -3.73
C PRO A 83 4.48 34.16 -2.26
N PHE A 84 5.15 33.33 -1.51
CA PHE A 84 4.91 33.22 -0.07
C PHE A 84 5.33 34.49 0.64
N GLU A 85 4.40 35.07 1.39
CA GLU A 85 4.62 36.21 2.30
C GLU A 85 3.91 35.93 3.62
N GLU A 86 4.59 36.17 4.74
CA GLU A 86 3.98 35.99 6.06
C GLU A 86 2.78 36.94 6.23
N GLY A 87 1.65 36.41 6.71
CA GLY A 87 0.42 37.19 6.89
C GLY A 87 -0.44 37.37 5.64
N LEU A 88 -0.09 36.72 4.51
CA LEU A 88 -0.93 36.75 3.32
C LEU A 88 -2.29 36.10 3.61
N PRO A 89 -3.43 36.76 3.28
CA PRO A 89 -4.74 36.16 3.47
C PRO A 89 -4.90 34.84 2.71
N VAL A 90 -5.44 33.84 3.39
CA VAL A 90 -5.54 32.46 2.86
C VAL A 90 -6.31 32.37 1.55
N GLU A 91 -7.32 33.20 1.34
CA GLU A 91 -8.13 33.27 0.11
C GLU A 91 -7.35 33.75 -1.11
N LYS A 92 -6.17 34.35 -0.92
CA LYS A 92 -5.28 34.76 -1.99
C LYS A 92 -4.25 33.69 -2.34
N VAL A 93 -4.05 32.72 -1.48
CA VAL A 93 -3.05 31.64 -1.66
C VAL A 93 -3.65 30.54 -2.53
N MET A 94 -3.00 30.24 -3.64
CA MET A 94 -3.36 29.10 -4.51
C MET A 94 -2.20 28.12 -4.64
N SER A 95 -1.01 28.60 -4.96
CA SER A 95 0.24 27.85 -4.94
C SER A 95 1.36 28.78 -4.56
N THR A 96 2.13 28.43 -3.54
CA THR A 96 3.27 29.23 -3.06
C THR A 96 4.59 28.84 -3.75
N PHE A 97 4.56 27.78 -4.54
CA PHE A 97 5.68 27.35 -5.39
C PHE A 97 5.36 27.60 -6.86
N PRO A 98 6.30 28.12 -7.67
CA PRO A 98 6.11 28.28 -9.09
C PRO A 98 5.96 26.93 -9.79
N ALA A 99 5.22 26.93 -10.90
CA ALA A 99 5.12 25.76 -11.76
C ALA A 99 6.40 25.60 -12.61
N ILE A 100 6.90 24.37 -12.72
CA ILE A 100 8.00 23.99 -13.59
C ILE A 100 7.51 23.06 -14.70
N ASP A 101 8.21 23.05 -15.83
CA ASP A 101 7.97 22.12 -16.93
C ASP A 101 8.44 20.71 -16.54
N THR A 102 7.81 19.71 -17.14
CA THR A 102 8.20 18.30 -17.00
C THR A 102 8.71 17.75 -18.33
N ALA A 103 9.14 16.51 -18.34
CA ALA A 103 9.50 15.79 -19.57
C ALA A 103 8.31 15.59 -20.53
N VAL A 104 7.09 15.95 -20.11
CA VAL A 104 5.86 15.83 -20.92
C VAL A 104 5.28 17.21 -21.20
N ASP A 105 5.05 17.51 -22.47
CA ASP A 105 4.47 18.78 -22.89
C ASP A 105 3.12 19.03 -22.21
N ASN A 106 2.93 20.28 -21.78
CA ASN A 106 1.72 20.76 -21.09
C ASN A 106 1.42 20.14 -19.71
N ILE A 107 2.30 19.29 -19.18
CA ILE A 107 2.22 18.84 -17.80
C ILE A 107 3.25 19.61 -16.98
N LYS A 108 2.76 20.31 -15.95
CA LYS A 108 3.58 21.07 -15.01
C LYS A 108 3.35 20.55 -13.60
N ILE A 109 4.40 20.59 -12.80
CA ILE A 109 4.37 20.33 -11.34
C ILE A 109 5.04 21.49 -10.61
N CYS A 110 4.99 21.54 -9.29
CA CYS A 110 5.61 22.63 -8.54
C CYS A 110 7.13 22.47 -8.46
N ALA A 111 7.84 23.60 -8.43
CA ALA A 111 9.28 23.66 -8.15
C ALA A 111 9.61 22.93 -6.83
N GLY A 112 10.82 22.36 -6.76
CA GLY A 112 11.25 21.47 -5.68
C GLY A 112 11.00 19.98 -5.97
N LEU A 113 10.47 19.65 -7.15
CA LEU A 113 10.27 18.29 -7.65
C LEU A 113 10.94 18.11 -9.04
N GLU A 114 12.13 18.67 -9.20
CA GLU A 114 12.83 18.74 -10.48
C GLU A 114 13.24 17.37 -11.02
N ASN A 115 13.62 16.43 -10.14
CA ASN A 115 13.99 15.07 -10.56
C ASN A 115 12.76 14.28 -11.01
N ILE A 116 11.64 14.38 -10.28
CA ILE A 116 10.37 13.78 -10.68
C ILE A 116 9.90 14.38 -12.01
N ALA A 117 10.04 15.69 -12.20
CA ALA A 117 9.68 16.36 -13.46
C ALA A 117 10.38 15.73 -14.68
N GLN A 118 11.63 15.32 -14.54
CA GLN A 118 12.41 14.70 -15.62
C GLN A 118 11.98 13.27 -16.00
N VAL A 119 11.27 12.57 -15.12
CA VAL A 119 10.79 11.20 -15.33
C VAL A 119 9.28 11.10 -15.51
N MET A 120 8.58 12.23 -15.65
CA MET A 120 7.12 12.27 -15.78
C MET A 120 6.59 11.58 -17.03
N ASP A 121 7.38 11.39 -18.06
CA ASP A 121 7.03 10.64 -19.27
C ASP A 121 6.84 9.13 -18.99
N ARG A 122 7.26 8.61 -17.81
CA ARG A 122 7.00 7.26 -17.33
C ARG A 122 5.75 7.20 -16.44
N GLY A 123 5.09 8.35 -16.18
CA GLY A 123 4.01 8.46 -15.21
C GLY A 123 2.68 8.89 -15.80
N THR A 124 1.61 8.63 -15.07
CA THR A 124 0.27 9.19 -15.33
C THR A 124 -0.15 10.03 -14.12
N LEU A 125 -0.48 11.30 -14.35
CA LEU A 125 -0.91 12.22 -13.31
C LEU A 125 -2.45 12.29 -13.26
N ILE A 126 -3.03 11.84 -12.15
CA ILE A 126 -4.49 11.87 -11.91
C ILE A 126 -4.81 13.03 -10.98
N ARG A 127 -5.36 14.13 -11.53
CA ARG A 127 -5.73 15.34 -10.78
C ARG A 127 -7.17 15.37 -10.28
N SER A 128 -7.99 14.44 -10.74
CA SER A 128 -9.43 14.38 -10.41
C SER A 128 -9.75 13.45 -9.24
N HIS A 129 -8.74 12.88 -8.57
CA HIS A 129 -8.96 12.04 -7.40
C HIS A 129 -9.41 12.89 -6.21
N VAL A 130 -10.53 12.51 -5.59
CA VAL A 130 -11.06 13.12 -4.38
C VAL A 130 -11.45 12.02 -3.39
N LEU A 131 -11.24 12.28 -2.12
CA LEU A 131 -11.76 11.42 -1.06
C LEU A 131 -13.21 11.79 -0.73
N PRO A 132 -14.07 10.82 -0.40
CA PRO A 132 -15.42 11.11 0.04
C PRO A 132 -15.40 11.81 1.40
N ASP A 133 -16.48 12.54 1.71
CA ASP A 133 -16.71 13.04 3.06
C ASP A 133 -16.99 11.85 3.99
N LEU A 134 -16.13 11.62 4.97
CA LEU A 134 -16.26 10.57 5.99
C LEU A 134 -16.87 11.08 7.30
N GLY A 135 -17.38 12.33 7.30
CA GLY A 135 -18.05 12.96 8.45
C GLY A 135 -17.10 13.43 9.55
N HIS A 136 -15.81 13.12 9.50
CA HIS A 136 -14.78 13.58 10.43
C HIS A 136 -13.46 13.79 9.70
N ILE A 137 -12.77 14.88 10.01
CA ILE A 137 -11.44 15.19 9.49
C ILE A 137 -10.42 14.51 10.44
N LEU A 138 -10.18 13.23 10.23
CA LEU A 138 -9.17 12.45 10.95
C LEU A 138 -8.28 11.72 9.96
N HIS A 139 -6.97 11.89 10.06
CA HIS A 139 -6.00 11.29 9.15
C HIS A 139 -6.11 9.77 9.10
N SER A 140 -6.23 9.11 10.25
CA SER A 140 -6.39 7.66 10.35
C SER A 140 -7.62 7.14 9.60
N ARG A 141 -8.76 7.84 9.67
CA ARG A 141 -9.99 7.43 8.97
C ARG A 141 -9.85 7.51 7.46
N HIS A 142 -9.28 8.61 6.96
CA HIS A 142 -9.04 8.81 5.53
C HIS A 142 -8.01 7.83 5.00
N GLN A 143 -6.93 7.60 5.73
CA GLN A 143 -5.90 6.62 5.40
C GLN A 143 -6.47 5.20 5.40
N TYR A 144 -7.26 4.82 6.41
CA TYR A 144 -7.95 3.53 6.46
C TYR A 144 -8.86 3.35 5.23
N HIS A 145 -9.68 4.36 4.92
CA HIS A 145 -10.59 4.30 3.77
C HIS A 145 -9.82 4.15 2.45
N TRP A 146 -8.76 4.92 2.28
CA TRP A 146 -7.95 4.86 1.06
C TRP A 146 -7.32 3.48 0.86
N HIS A 147 -6.72 2.91 1.91
CA HIS A 147 -6.02 1.62 1.84
C HIS A 147 -6.95 0.41 1.82
N THR A 148 -8.19 0.54 2.28
CA THR A 148 -9.11 -0.60 2.39
C THR A 148 -10.34 -0.50 1.50
N GLY A 149 -10.75 0.70 1.08
CA GLY A 149 -12.02 0.96 0.42
C GLY A 149 -13.23 0.94 1.37
N TYR A 150 -13.03 0.78 2.67
CA TYR A 150 -14.09 0.71 3.68
C TYR A 150 -14.10 1.96 4.56
N VAL A 151 -15.30 2.37 4.98
CA VAL A 151 -15.47 3.50 5.91
C VAL A 151 -15.38 2.99 7.34
N PRO A 152 -14.47 3.53 8.20
CA PRO A 152 -14.43 3.20 9.60
C PRO A 152 -15.57 3.89 10.37
N PRO A 153 -15.96 3.42 11.60
CA PRO A 153 -15.44 2.22 12.25
C PRO A 153 -16.05 0.94 11.68
N GLN A 154 -15.28 -0.14 11.72
CA GLN A 154 -15.73 -1.46 11.30
C GLN A 154 -15.69 -2.43 12.49
N THR A 155 -16.71 -3.27 12.60
CA THR A 155 -16.75 -4.34 13.62
C THR A 155 -15.60 -5.34 13.42
N VAL A 156 -15.22 -5.56 12.16
CA VAL A 156 -14.08 -6.39 11.76
C VAL A 156 -13.18 -5.54 10.90
N ALA A 157 -11.88 -5.58 11.15
CA ALA A 157 -10.91 -4.85 10.34
C ALA A 157 -10.99 -5.31 8.88
N ALA A 158 -11.05 -4.35 7.95
CA ALA A 158 -11.00 -4.63 6.53
C ALA A 158 -9.56 -4.92 6.07
N PRO A 159 -9.37 -5.75 5.03
CA PRO A 159 -8.05 -6.00 4.48
C PRO A 159 -7.49 -4.75 3.80
N HIS A 160 -6.23 -4.47 4.05
CA HIS A 160 -5.43 -3.52 3.30
C HIS A 160 -5.31 -3.95 1.82
N ILE A 161 -5.16 -3.00 0.89
CA ILE A 161 -4.96 -3.31 -0.54
C ILE A 161 -3.79 -4.27 -0.78
N GLY A 162 -2.69 -4.16 -0.01
CA GLY A 162 -1.57 -5.09 -0.04
C GLY A 162 -1.94 -6.52 0.37
N ALA A 163 -2.86 -6.67 1.33
CA ALA A 163 -3.38 -7.99 1.73
C ALA A 163 -4.26 -8.60 0.63
N TRP A 164 -5.03 -7.79 -0.10
CA TRP A 164 -5.77 -8.24 -1.28
C TRP A 164 -4.84 -8.75 -2.38
N ILE A 165 -3.78 -7.99 -2.69
CA ILE A 165 -2.79 -8.37 -3.71
C ILE A 165 -2.07 -9.65 -3.28
N ALA A 166 -1.63 -9.75 -2.02
CA ALA A 166 -0.98 -10.95 -1.49
C ALA A 166 -1.88 -12.19 -1.58
N LYS A 167 -3.18 -12.03 -1.30
CA LYS A 167 -4.16 -13.12 -1.36
C LYS A 167 -4.47 -13.56 -2.78
N VAL A 168 -4.68 -12.62 -3.68
CA VAL A 168 -5.13 -12.89 -5.06
C VAL A 168 -3.98 -13.40 -5.94
N LEU A 169 -2.81 -12.75 -5.85
CA LEU A 169 -1.66 -13.10 -6.69
C LEU A 169 -0.73 -14.13 -6.04
N GLY A 170 -0.79 -14.30 -4.73
CA GLY A 170 0.13 -15.15 -3.99
C GLY A 170 1.56 -14.62 -3.97
N ALA A 171 2.46 -15.32 -3.31
CA ALA A 171 3.89 -15.02 -3.32
C ALA A 171 4.51 -15.35 -4.68
N ARG A 172 5.30 -14.45 -5.24
CA ARG A 172 6.10 -14.70 -6.45
C ARG A 172 7.36 -15.49 -6.11
N ASN A 173 7.99 -15.14 -5.00
CA ASN A 173 9.05 -15.91 -4.36
C ASN A 173 8.54 -16.41 -3.01
N ALA A 174 8.48 -17.71 -2.82
CA ALA A 174 7.94 -18.31 -1.61
C ALA A 174 8.70 -17.92 -0.33
N ALA A 175 9.95 -17.47 -0.42
CA ALA A 175 10.76 -17.03 0.70
C ALA A 175 10.56 -15.53 1.04
N ILE A 176 10.02 -14.74 0.13
CA ILE A 176 9.83 -13.29 0.33
C ILE A 176 8.36 -13.02 0.67
N PRO A 177 8.06 -12.24 1.72
CA PRO A 177 6.68 -11.84 2.01
C PRO A 177 6.04 -11.17 0.80
N ALA A 178 4.79 -11.55 0.49
CA ALA A 178 4.07 -10.97 -0.64
C ALA A 178 3.68 -9.51 -0.38
N PHE A 179 3.42 -9.15 0.88
CA PHE A 179 3.12 -7.78 1.31
C PHE A 179 4.16 -7.30 2.33
N ILE A 180 4.87 -6.23 1.99
CA ILE A 180 5.91 -5.61 2.84
C ILE A 180 5.57 -4.13 3.01
N ASP A 181 5.62 -3.66 4.25
CA ASP A 181 5.40 -2.27 4.65
C ASP A 181 6.70 -1.69 5.20
N VAL A 182 7.21 -0.63 4.57
CA VAL A 182 8.50 -0.03 4.86
C VAL A 182 8.32 1.40 5.36
N GLY A 183 8.85 1.69 6.53
CA GLY A 183 8.89 3.04 7.09
C GLY A 183 7.71 3.39 8.00
N GLN A 184 6.66 2.58 8.05
CA GLN A 184 5.49 2.88 8.87
C GLN A 184 5.76 2.66 10.36
N GLN A 185 5.49 3.70 11.15
CA GLN A 185 5.48 3.65 12.61
C GLN A 185 4.07 3.96 13.09
N LEU A 186 3.34 2.94 13.45
CA LEU A 186 1.97 3.05 13.97
C LEU A 186 2.03 3.25 15.48
N GLU A 187 2.46 4.42 15.91
CA GLU A 187 2.46 4.75 17.33
C GLU A 187 1.03 5.02 17.84
N ASN A 188 0.86 4.73 19.12
CA ASN A 188 -0.44 4.84 19.79
C ASN A 188 -0.77 6.29 20.11
N ASN A 189 -1.60 6.91 19.28
CA ASN A 189 -2.06 8.28 19.45
C ASN A 189 -3.55 8.44 19.77
N GLY A 190 -4.20 7.35 20.18
CA GLY A 190 -5.64 7.33 20.47
C GLY A 190 -6.54 6.82 19.34
N GLU A 191 -6.06 6.71 18.12
CA GLU A 191 -6.82 6.27 16.94
C GLU A 191 -6.61 4.78 16.62
N LYS A 192 -6.70 3.93 17.65
CA LYS A 192 -6.29 2.51 17.60
C LYS A 192 -7.10 1.63 16.66
N GLU A 193 -8.37 1.92 16.50
CA GLU A 193 -9.28 1.02 15.77
C GLU A 193 -8.99 1.06 14.26
N GLU A 194 -8.74 2.23 13.72
CA GLU A 194 -8.42 2.44 12.33
C GLU A 194 -7.07 1.86 11.95
N LEU A 195 -6.12 1.82 12.88
CA LEU A 195 -4.77 1.30 12.65
C LEU A 195 -4.74 -0.23 12.46
N LYS A 196 -5.77 -0.96 12.86
CA LYS A 196 -5.81 -2.43 12.73
C LYS A 196 -5.62 -2.92 11.30
N ALA A 197 -6.09 -2.17 10.30
CA ALA A 197 -5.91 -2.54 8.90
C ALA A 197 -4.44 -2.57 8.46
N PHE A 198 -3.60 -1.77 9.11
CA PHE A 198 -2.17 -1.65 8.81
C PHE A 198 -1.30 -2.68 9.53
N HIS A 199 -1.84 -3.35 10.56
CA HIS A 199 -1.15 -4.38 11.32
C HIS A 199 -1.59 -5.79 10.95
N THR A 200 -2.70 -5.94 10.23
CA THR A 200 -3.32 -7.24 9.98
C THR A 200 -3.79 -7.37 8.54
N ALA A 201 -4.20 -8.57 8.17
CA ALA A 201 -4.88 -8.81 6.90
C ALA A 201 -6.41 -8.61 7.00
N GLY A 202 -6.90 -7.92 8.02
CA GLY A 202 -8.33 -7.76 8.26
C GLY A 202 -9.03 -9.11 8.42
N PHE A 203 -10.10 -9.33 7.65
CA PHE A 203 -10.84 -10.61 7.67
C PHE A 203 -10.18 -11.73 6.83
N PHE A 204 -9.01 -11.48 6.23
CA PHE A 204 -8.18 -12.52 5.66
C PHE A 204 -7.33 -13.19 6.75
N GLY A 205 -6.64 -14.27 6.40
CA GLY A 205 -5.70 -14.91 7.32
C GLY A 205 -4.43 -14.08 7.54
N SER A 206 -3.81 -14.23 8.69
CA SER A 206 -2.60 -13.48 9.07
C SER A 206 -1.43 -13.65 8.12
N GLU A 207 -1.40 -14.73 7.34
CA GLU A 207 -0.39 -15.00 6.30
C GLU A 207 -0.40 -13.97 5.15
N PHE A 208 -1.48 -13.19 5.01
CA PHE A 208 -1.61 -12.13 4.02
C PHE A 208 -1.37 -10.73 4.60
N GLY A 209 -1.05 -10.64 5.89
CA GLY A 209 -0.78 -9.38 6.57
C GLY A 209 0.56 -8.77 6.15
N PRO A 210 0.79 -7.49 6.49
CA PRO A 210 2.04 -6.80 6.20
C PRO A 210 3.22 -7.39 6.99
N PHE A 211 4.36 -7.52 6.32
CA PHE A 211 5.64 -7.68 6.97
C PHE A 211 6.22 -6.28 7.21
N ALA A 212 6.08 -5.78 8.43
CA ALA A 212 6.42 -4.41 8.78
C ALA A 212 7.93 -4.24 9.03
N LEU A 213 8.51 -3.24 8.38
CA LEU A 213 9.90 -2.82 8.48
C LEU A 213 9.97 -1.32 8.80
N PRO A 214 9.76 -0.91 10.06
CA PRO A 214 9.73 0.51 10.42
C PRO A 214 11.02 1.24 10.07
N PHE A 215 12.15 0.55 10.09
CA PHE A 215 13.49 1.11 9.84
C PHE A 215 14.15 0.38 8.68
N PRO A 216 14.21 0.96 7.47
CA PRO A 216 14.76 0.29 6.30
C PRO A 216 16.25 -0.06 6.43
N ASP A 217 17.04 0.74 7.15
CA ASP A 217 18.45 0.48 7.47
C ASP A 217 18.65 -0.74 8.37
N GLN A 218 17.64 -1.12 9.16
CA GLN A 218 17.64 -2.27 10.06
C GLN A 218 16.83 -3.46 9.51
N ALA A 219 16.38 -3.40 8.28
CA ALA A 219 15.52 -4.43 7.69
C ALA A 219 16.12 -5.83 7.76
N ILE A 220 17.44 -5.96 7.64
CA ILE A 220 18.15 -7.24 7.74
C ILE A 220 18.02 -7.88 9.12
N ASP A 221 17.89 -7.10 10.18
CA ASP A 221 17.80 -7.63 11.55
C ASP A 221 16.45 -8.31 11.78
N ALA A 222 15.40 -7.88 11.08
CA ALA A 222 14.08 -8.51 11.12
C ALA A 222 14.06 -9.92 10.47
N VAL A 223 15.02 -10.22 9.61
CA VAL A 223 15.09 -11.48 8.85
C VAL A 223 16.32 -12.33 9.20
N ARG A 224 17.00 -12.02 10.28
CA ARG A 224 18.10 -12.83 10.83
C ARG A 224 17.62 -13.65 12.02
N PRO A 225 18.01 -14.95 12.10
CA PRO A 225 17.82 -15.70 13.33
C PRO A 225 18.50 -15.01 14.52
N PRO A 226 17.96 -15.13 15.74
CA PRO A 226 18.57 -14.56 16.93
C PRO A 226 20.03 -14.95 17.10
N LYS A 227 20.87 -14.06 17.61
CA LYS A 227 22.30 -14.31 17.83
C LYS A 227 22.53 -15.61 18.61
N GLY A 228 23.44 -16.45 18.13
CA GLY A 228 23.73 -17.78 18.72
C GLY A 228 22.71 -18.88 18.41
N MET A 229 21.79 -18.64 17.49
CA MET A 229 20.87 -19.67 16.98
C MET A 229 21.54 -20.41 15.83
N THR A 230 21.78 -21.72 16.01
CA THR A 230 22.22 -22.57 14.89
C THR A 230 21.03 -22.99 14.03
N PRO A 231 21.24 -23.38 12.74
CA PRO A 231 20.17 -23.87 11.88
C PRO A 231 19.41 -25.07 12.47
N GLU A 232 20.12 -26.03 13.07
CA GLU A 232 19.54 -27.21 13.70
C GLU A 232 18.66 -26.84 14.89
N ARG A 233 19.13 -25.91 15.73
CA ARG A 233 18.38 -25.42 16.89
C ARG A 233 17.17 -24.62 16.45
N PHE A 234 17.26 -23.83 15.39
CA PHE A 234 16.14 -23.10 14.81
C PHE A 234 15.09 -24.07 14.27
N GLN A 235 15.50 -25.09 13.52
CA GLN A 235 14.61 -26.12 13.00
C GLN A 235 13.92 -26.90 14.12
N ALA A 236 14.64 -27.31 15.16
CA ALA A 236 14.07 -28.02 16.30
C ALA A 236 13.01 -27.19 17.04
N ARG A 237 13.27 -25.88 17.23
CA ARG A 237 12.29 -24.96 17.82
C ARG A 237 11.04 -24.82 16.94
N TYR A 238 11.20 -24.70 15.64
CA TYR A 238 10.10 -24.61 14.71
C TYR A 238 9.20 -25.85 14.76
N GLN A 239 9.77 -27.07 14.76
CA GLN A 239 9.00 -28.30 14.89
C GLN A 239 8.24 -28.37 16.23
N ARG A 240 8.93 -28.07 17.33
CA ARG A 240 8.27 -28.05 18.65
C ARG A 240 7.14 -27.02 18.74
N TYR A 241 7.31 -25.87 18.12
CA TYR A 241 6.24 -24.88 18.10
C TYR A 241 5.03 -25.35 17.29
N LYS A 242 5.22 -26.02 16.15
CA LYS A 242 4.12 -26.64 15.39
C LYS A 242 3.34 -27.65 16.23
N GLU A 243 4.04 -28.46 17.01
CA GLU A 243 3.40 -29.40 17.93
C GLU A 243 2.59 -28.71 19.01
N LEU A 244 3.16 -27.66 19.63
CA LEU A 244 2.49 -26.86 20.64
C LEU A 244 1.21 -26.20 20.11
N VAL A 245 1.25 -25.65 18.91
CA VAL A 245 0.08 -25.02 18.27
C VAL A 245 -1.02 -26.07 18.01
N LYS A 246 -0.66 -27.25 17.52
CA LYS A 246 -1.61 -28.36 17.28
C LYS A 246 -2.27 -28.85 18.57
N GLN A 247 -1.54 -28.85 19.68
CA GLN A 247 -2.00 -29.29 20.99
C GLN A 247 -2.63 -28.19 21.84
N SER A 248 -2.61 -26.93 21.33
CA SER A 248 -3.08 -25.78 22.07
C SER A 248 -4.59 -25.85 22.34
N PRO A 249 -5.03 -25.58 23.57
CA PRO A 249 -6.46 -25.46 23.89
C PRO A 249 -7.14 -24.34 23.08
N LEU A 250 -6.38 -23.36 22.55
CA LEU A 250 -6.91 -22.32 21.67
C LEU A 250 -7.58 -22.92 20.43
N GLY A 251 -7.20 -24.14 20.01
CA GLY A 251 -7.88 -24.88 18.99
C GLY A 251 -9.33 -25.24 19.31
N GLN A 252 -9.68 -25.27 20.57
CA GLN A 252 -11.06 -25.51 21.01
C GLN A 252 -11.92 -24.23 20.97
N TYR A 253 -11.29 -23.06 21.01
CA TYR A 253 -11.95 -21.75 21.07
C TYR A 253 -11.82 -20.93 19.78
N GLY A 254 -10.82 -21.19 18.95
CA GLY A 254 -10.63 -20.56 17.65
C GLY A 254 -11.24 -21.38 16.50
N SER A 255 -11.49 -20.73 15.36
CA SER A 255 -11.90 -21.45 14.16
C SER A 255 -10.71 -22.25 13.57
N ALA A 256 -11.00 -23.35 12.88
CA ALA A 256 -9.98 -24.12 12.13
C ALA A 256 -9.22 -23.21 11.16
N PHE A 257 -9.91 -22.25 10.56
CA PHE A 257 -9.31 -21.24 9.68
C PHE A 257 -8.22 -20.41 10.37
N GLN A 258 -8.46 -19.92 11.59
CA GLN A 258 -7.49 -19.13 12.33
C GLN A 258 -6.24 -19.92 12.72
N GLN A 259 -6.41 -21.20 13.10
CA GLN A 259 -5.27 -22.08 13.40
C GLN A 259 -4.42 -22.36 12.16
N GLU A 260 -5.07 -22.66 11.06
CA GLU A 260 -4.38 -22.93 9.80
C GLU A 260 -3.66 -21.68 9.29
N SER A 261 -4.29 -20.51 9.39
CA SER A 261 -3.69 -19.22 9.05
C SER A 261 -2.43 -18.94 9.88
N MET A 262 -2.49 -19.16 11.20
CA MET A 262 -1.34 -18.98 12.08
C MET A 262 -0.18 -19.94 11.72
N LEU A 263 -0.49 -21.19 11.40
CA LEU A 263 0.53 -22.15 10.97
C LEU A 263 1.19 -21.71 9.65
N ARG A 264 0.40 -21.23 8.68
CA ARG A 264 0.93 -20.70 7.41
C ARG A 264 1.83 -19.47 7.63
N SER A 265 1.42 -18.55 8.51
CA SER A 265 2.24 -17.38 8.86
C SER A 265 3.60 -17.79 9.43
N MET A 266 3.61 -18.79 10.29
CA MET A 266 4.85 -19.33 10.86
C MET A 266 5.73 -20.04 9.82
N GLU A 267 5.11 -20.78 8.91
CA GLU A 267 5.84 -21.44 7.82
C GLU A 267 6.49 -20.42 6.90
N ASN A 268 5.79 -19.31 6.60
CA ASN A 268 6.35 -18.22 5.84
C ASN A 268 7.53 -17.57 6.56
N ALA A 269 7.39 -17.28 7.86
CA ALA A 269 8.48 -16.70 8.66
C ALA A 269 9.70 -17.66 8.73
N HIS A 270 9.47 -18.96 8.97
CA HIS A 270 10.55 -19.96 8.98
C HIS A 270 11.26 -20.03 7.63
N ARG A 271 10.52 -20.00 6.53
CA ARG A 271 11.05 -20.03 5.16
C ARG A 271 11.92 -18.81 4.88
N LEU A 272 11.44 -17.61 5.21
CA LEU A 272 12.20 -16.36 5.07
C LEU A 272 13.52 -16.42 5.86
N LEU A 273 13.45 -16.74 7.15
CA LEU A 273 14.61 -16.79 8.05
C LEU A 273 15.65 -17.88 7.67
N SER A 274 15.24 -18.88 6.89
CA SER A 274 16.09 -19.99 6.42
C SER A 274 16.57 -19.81 4.97
N SER A 275 16.08 -18.77 4.27
CA SER A 275 16.37 -18.57 2.85
C SER A 275 17.60 -17.68 2.63
N PRO A 276 18.44 -17.99 1.64
CA PRO A 276 19.48 -17.06 1.17
C PRO A 276 18.90 -15.79 0.59
N ASP A 277 17.62 -15.74 0.20
CA ASP A 277 16.96 -14.57 -0.36
C ASP A 277 16.72 -13.48 0.69
N ALA A 278 16.85 -13.80 1.98
CA ALA A 278 16.85 -12.82 3.08
C ALA A 278 17.91 -11.72 2.88
N LYS A 279 18.97 -11.97 2.10
CA LYS A 279 19.95 -10.94 1.69
C LYS A 279 19.33 -9.75 0.94
N ALA A 280 18.13 -9.89 0.37
CA ALA A 280 17.44 -8.77 -0.26
C ALA A 280 17.14 -7.63 0.73
N PHE A 281 17.01 -7.95 2.01
CA PHE A 281 16.77 -7.00 3.10
C PHE A 281 18.06 -6.30 3.59
N ASP A 282 19.23 -6.72 3.12
CA ASP A 282 20.53 -6.19 3.57
C ASP A 282 20.99 -5.03 2.68
N LEU A 283 20.71 -3.79 3.10
CA LEU A 283 21.16 -2.60 2.41
C LEU A 283 22.69 -2.42 2.44
N SER A 284 23.41 -3.05 3.38
CA SER A 284 24.88 -2.97 3.42
C SER A 284 25.56 -3.62 2.22
N LEU A 285 24.84 -4.41 1.44
CA LEU A 285 25.29 -4.99 0.17
C LEU A 285 25.25 -4.02 -1.00
N GLU A 286 24.59 -2.87 -0.84
CA GLU A 286 24.56 -1.84 -1.87
C GLU A 286 25.84 -1.00 -1.85
N PRO A 287 26.35 -0.60 -3.03
CA PRO A 287 27.47 0.31 -3.11
C PRO A 287 27.08 1.71 -2.59
N LYS A 288 28.07 2.47 -2.15
CA LYS A 288 27.86 3.82 -1.62
C LYS A 288 27.10 4.72 -2.61
N GLU A 289 27.40 4.59 -3.88
CA GLU A 289 26.77 5.35 -4.97
C GLU A 289 25.25 5.15 -5.03
N SER A 290 24.74 3.99 -4.61
CA SER A 290 23.30 3.75 -4.49
C SER A 290 22.69 4.65 -3.41
N PHE A 291 23.32 4.76 -2.25
CA PHE A 291 22.84 5.63 -1.17
C PHE A 291 22.89 7.11 -1.59
N ASP A 292 23.93 7.54 -2.30
CA ASP A 292 24.04 8.92 -2.80
C ASP A 292 22.92 9.24 -3.81
N LYS A 293 22.53 8.28 -4.66
CA LYS A 293 21.45 8.42 -5.66
C LYS A 293 20.05 8.44 -5.05
N TYR A 294 19.82 7.68 -3.98
CA TYR A 294 18.53 7.61 -3.30
C TYR A 294 18.39 8.59 -2.13
N ASN A 295 19.38 9.46 -1.94
CA ASN A 295 19.69 10.21 -0.74
C ASN A 295 19.81 9.31 0.51
N THR A 296 20.40 9.82 1.59
CA THR A 296 20.64 9.03 2.80
C THR A 296 19.49 9.07 3.80
N GLY A 297 18.38 9.74 3.46
CA GLY A 297 17.19 9.83 4.28
C GLY A 297 16.45 8.49 4.40
N ARG A 298 15.60 8.39 5.41
CA ARG A 298 14.85 7.16 5.69
C ARG A 298 13.94 6.75 4.53
N PHE A 299 13.21 7.70 3.93
CA PHE A 299 12.38 7.45 2.76
C PHE A 299 13.21 6.97 1.56
N GLY A 300 14.35 7.61 1.30
CA GLY A 300 15.26 7.22 0.23
C GLY A 300 15.79 5.78 0.42
N GLN A 301 16.19 5.42 1.63
CA GLN A 301 16.58 4.04 1.95
C GLN A 301 15.40 3.07 1.81
N GLY A 302 14.18 3.50 2.13
CA GLY A 302 12.95 2.75 1.86
C GLY A 302 12.73 2.47 0.38
N CYS A 303 12.90 3.47 -0.49
CA CYS A 303 12.84 3.32 -1.95
C CYS A 303 13.94 2.38 -2.48
N LEU A 304 15.17 2.49 -1.98
CA LEU A 304 16.26 1.59 -2.33
C LEU A 304 15.96 0.14 -1.91
N LEU A 305 15.40 -0.05 -0.71
CA LEU A 305 14.96 -1.36 -0.24
C LEU A 305 13.82 -1.91 -1.09
N ALA A 306 12.84 -1.07 -1.46
CA ALA A 306 11.73 -1.48 -2.33
C ALA A 306 12.20 -1.97 -3.70
N ARG A 307 13.21 -1.33 -4.30
CA ARG A 307 13.83 -1.80 -5.53
C ARG A 307 14.40 -3.21 -5.35
N ARG A 308 15.19 -3.46 -4.28
CA ARG A 308 15.77 -4.78 -3.97
C ARG A 308 14.71 -5.86 -3.73
N LEU A 309 13.66 -5.52 -3.01
CA LEU A 309 12.56 -6.43 -2.71
C LEU A 309 11.74 -6.78 -3.96
N THR A 310 11.59 -5.82 -4.90
CA THR A 310 11.00 -6.07 -6.22
C THR A 310 11.81 -7.07 -7.02
N GLU A 311 13.14 -6.93 -7.05
CA GLU A 311 14.07 -7.89 -7.66
C GLU A 311 13.93 -9.28 -7.03
N ALA A 312 13.79 -9.34 -5.70
CA ALA A 312 13.64 -10.59 -4.95
C ALA A 312 12.27 -11.25 -5.06
N GLY A 313 11.25 -10.53 -5.57
CA GLY A 313 9.93 -11.10 -5.88
C GLY A 313 8.82 -10.76 -4.89
N ALA A 314 8.89 -9.65 -4.15
CA ALA A 314 7.76 -9.10 -3.44
C ALA A 314 6.63 -8.72 -4.42
N ARG A 315 5.38 -8.75 -3.94
CA ARG A 315 4.19 -8.41 -4.75
C ARG A 315 3.67 -7.01 -4.50
N PHE A 316 3.62 -6.63 -3.24
CA PHE A 316 3.20 -5.32 -2.82
C PHE A 316 4.20 -4.78 -1.81
N ILE A 317 4.71 -3.59 -2.08
CA ILE A 317 5.63 -2.90 -1.19
C ILE A 317 5.08 -1.51 -0.98
N GLU A 318 4.79 -1.16 0.26
CA GLU A 318 4.47 0.21 0.64
C GLU A 318 5.71 0.86 1.23
N VAL A 319 6.05 2.05 0.74
CA VAL A 319 7.09 2.89 1.32
C VAL A 319 6.44 4.19 1.76
N THR A 320 6.49 4.49 3.04
CA THR A 320 5.88 5.70 3.58
C THR A 320 6.89 6.67 4.13
N THR A 321 6.55 7.96 4.04
CA THR A 321 7.18 9.02 4.83
C THR A 321 6.68 8.88 6.25
N GLU A 322 7.09 8.17 7.12
CA GLU A 322 6.72 7.96 8.52
C GLU A 322 5.32 8.46 8.93
N TYR A 323 4.41 7.53 9.26
CA TYR A 323 3.14 7.86 9.87
C TYR A 323 3.30 7.94 11.40
N ILE A 324 3.68 9.11 11.86
CA ILE A 324 3.32 9.57 13.21
C ILE A 324 2.16 10.53 12.96
N PRO A 325 0.99 10.34 13.58
CA PRO A 325 -0.18 11.13 13.28
C PRO A 325 0.14 12.62 13.30
N PHE A 326 -0.32 13.32 12.27
CA PHE A 326 -0.13 14.77 12.11
C PHE A 326 1.32 15.22 11.83
N VAL A 327 2.22 14.29 11.50
CA VAL A 327 3.60 14.60 11.15
C VAL A 327 3.84 14.41 9.65
N HIS A 328 4.90 14.96 9.14
CA HIS A 328 5.31 15.05 7.75
C HIS A 328 4.41 15.98 6.92
N TRP A 329 3.57 15.45 6.02
CA TRP A 329 2.82 16.27 5.08
C TRP A 329 1.62 16.99 5.69
N ASP A 330 1.33 16.80 6.97
CA ASP A 330 0.34 17.59 7.72
C ASP A 330 0.98 18.86 8.30
N THR A 331 1.04 19.89 7.50
CA THR A 331 1.81 21.11 7.78
C THR A 331 0.92 22.20 8.39
N HIS A 332 0.51 22.04 9.64
CA HIS A 332 -0.31 23.04 10.36
C HIS A 332 0.42 24.34 10.62
N GLU A 333 1.75 24.32 10.81
CA GLU A 333 2.57 25.48 11.06
C GLU A 333 3.80 25.48 10.14
N ASN A 334 4.24 26.67 9.73
CA ASN A 334 5.39 26.86 8.82
C ASN A 334 5.29 26.05 7.52
N GLY A 335 4.06 25.83 7.02
CA GLY A 335 3.76 24.87 5.96
C GLY A 335 4.61 25.04 4.70
N HIS A 336 4.88 26.29 4.28
CA HIS A 336 5.71 26.55 3.11
C HIS A 336 7.15 26.03 3.31
N ALA A 337 7.81 26.41 4.40
CA ALA A 337 9.18 25.99 4.68
C ALA A 337 9.29 24.46 4.86
N THR A 338 8.35 23.87 5.61
CA THR A 338 8.28 22.43 5.83
C THR A 338 8.10 21.67 4.50
N THR A 339 7.25 22.17 3.59
CA THR A 339 7.05 21.58 2.27
C THR A 339 8.32 21.59 1.41
N VAL A 340 9.18 22.61 1.54
CA VAL A 340 10.49 22.64 0.86
C VAL A 340 11.34 21.42 1.27
N ASP A 341 11.42 21.15 2.56
CA ASP A 341 12.25 20.03 3.06
C ASP A 341 11.65 18.68 2.71
N MET A 342 10.33 18.54 2.77
CA MET A 342 9.63 17.31 2.35
C MET A 342 9.79 17.00 0.87
N LYS A 343 9.75 18.02 0.00
CA LYS A 343 10.03 17.83 -1.42
C LYS A 343 11.44 17.31 -1.65
N LYS A 344 12.44 17.87 -0.95
CA LYS A 344 13.83 17.39 -1.03
C LYS A 344 13.97 15.94 -0.59
N GLU A 345 13.16 15.52 0.40
CA GLU A 345 13.19 14.14 0.87
C GLU A 345 12.71 13.15 -0.18
N VAL A 346 11.68 13.50 -0.97
CA VAL A 346 11.00 12.55 -1.88
C VAL A 346 11.42 12.67 -3.34
N ASP A 347 11.82 13.83 -3.80
CA ASP A 347 12.04 14.12 -5.23
C ASP A 347 13.10 13.21 -5.86
N GLN A 348 14.29 13.19 -5.32
CA GLN A 348 15.40 12.38 -5.85
C GLN A 348 15.14 10.88 -5.69
N PRO A 349 14.71 10.34 -4.53
CA PRO A 349 14.47 8.91 -4.39
C PRO A 349 13.37 8.36 -5.29
N ILE A 350 12.28 9.08 -5.50
CA ILE A 350 11.19 8.65 -6.40
C ILE A 350 11.70 8.57 -7.84
N ALA A 351 12.35 9.60 -8.32
CA ALA A 351 12.89 9.63 -9.66
C ALA A 351 13.93 8.50 -9.87
N GLN A 352 14.84 8.32 -8.90
CA GLN A 352 15.85 7.27 -8.99
C GLN A 352 15.25 5.86 -8.97
N LEU A 353 14.19 5.64 -8.18
CA LEU A 353 13.49 4.36 -8.17
C LEU A 353 12.94 4.02 -9.56
N ILE A 354 12.29 4.96 -10.22
CA ILE A 354 11.76 4.80 -11.58
C ILE A 354 12.88 4.46 -12.55
N LEU A 355 13.98 5.21 -12.53
CA LEU A 355 15.13 4.98 -13.42
C LEU A 355 15.82 3.63 -13.17
N ASP A 356 15.93 3.22 -11.91
CA ASP A 356 16.50 1.93 -11.55
C ASP A 356 15.61 0.75 -11.97
N LEU A 357 14.30 0.88 -11.83
CA LEU A 357 13.36 -0.13 -12.32
C LEU A 357 13.42 -0.24 -13.84
N GLU A 358 13.51 0.87 -14.57
CA GLU A 358 13.68 0.90 -16.03
C GLU A 358 15.00 0.23 -16.44
N ALA A 359 16.13 0.64 -15.87
CA ALA A 359 17.45 0.11 -16.17
C ALA A 359 17.58 -1.41 -15.90
N ARG A 360 16.76 -1.95 -15.01
CA ARG A 360 16.71 -3.38 -14.66
C ARG A 360 15.64 -4.16 -15.44
N GLY A 361 14.90 -3.51 -16.34
CA GLY A 361 13.79 -4.15 -17.07
C GLY A 361 12.64 -4.59 -16.17
N LEU A 362 12.43 -3.87 -15.07
CA LEU A 362 11.36 -4.13 -14.10
C LEU A 362 10.19 -3.16 -14.23
N LEU A 363 10.38 -1.99 -14.85
CA LEU A 363 9.36 -0.94 -14.92
C LEU A 363 8.08 -1.41 -15.61
N ASP A 364 8.18 -2.18 -16.70
CA ASP A 364 7.01 -2.68 -17.45
C ASP A 364 6.13 -3.66 -16.66
N ARG A 365 6.59 -4.11 -15.50
CA ARG A 365 5.92 -5.09 -14.65
C ARG A 365 5.68 -4.60 -13.21
N THR A 366 6.02 -3.33 -12.90
CA THR A 366 5.90 -2.72 -11.57
C THR A 366 4.86 -1.61 -11.59
#